data_39e084ba99d80ba87622668f3517711f
#
_entry.id   39e084ba99d80ba87622668f3517711f
#
_cell.length_a   1.000
_cell.length_b   1.000
_cell.length_c   1.000
_cell.angle_alpha   90.00
_cell.angle_beta   90.00
_cell.angle_gamma   90.00
#
_symmetry.space_group_name_H-M   'P 1'
#
loop_
_entity.id
_entity.type
_entity.pdbx_description
1 polymer ?
#
loop_
_entity_poly.entity_id
_entity_poly.type
_entity_poly.pdbx_seq_one_letter_code
_entity_poly.pdbx_strand_id
1 'polypeptide(L)'
;MYQTEPDVPPLSDAQRITAESMLHYLPGEQQALPPRPQMQDVVVQLFTHHTIVEPILVPAVVEPLLVLVLAGAANIEERSLGGEWEAANVQAGDFFLTNTSEPYEMRWQTQDGDIFEVMHLYLGLPLIDQAARDLLGKHATPVTFLDVSGARDERVRFMLDQLRIELISERQPSPLFARSLAQALAVHLVRTYLDPHSVARRGNALQAYKLRHVIEAMSERLADDFSLTHLAEIADLSEYHFSRMFKRATGLSPSQYFIRLRMARARHLLLETDRSIIDIGMEVGYSSPSHFSQVFRREVGVTPRAYRQA
;
A
#
# COMPACT_ATOMS: atom_id res chain seq x y z
N MET A 1 28.78 -20.38 7.70
CA MET A 1 27.32 -20.50 7.85
C MET A 1 26.75 -19.53 6.82
N TYR A 2 26.40 -20.04 5.63
CA TYR A 2 25.90 -19.21 4.53
C TYR A 2 24.50 -18.73 4.90
N GLN A 3 24.34 -17.43 5.08
CA GLN A 3 23.00 -16.81 5.08
C GLN A 3 22.46 -16.95 3.66
N THR A 4 21.40 -17.73 3.51
CA THR A 4 20.62 -17.76 2.27
C THR A 4 20.01 -16.38 2.11
N GLU A 5 20.43 -15.67 1.06
CA GLU A 5 19.73 -14.48 0.59
C GLU A 5 18.22 -14.79 0.48
N PRO A 6 17.34 -13.88 0.93
CA PRO A 6 15.92 -14.07 0.73
C PRO A 6 15.65 -14.15 -0.78
N ASP A 7 14.92 -15.18 -1.18
CA ASP A 7 14.49 -15.42 -2.56
C ASP A 7 13.49 -14.31 -2.96
N VAL A 8 14.03 -13.14 -3.31
CA VAL A 8 13.24 -11.99 -3.73
C VAL A 8 12.82 -12.25 -5.18
N PRO A 9 11.52 -12.38 -5.47
CA PRO A 9 11.08 -12.63 -6.84
C PRO A 9 11.47 -11.46 -7.73
N PRO A 10 11.98 -11.71 -8.96
CA PRO A 10 12.36 -10.66 -9.88
C PRO A 10 11.14 -9.77 -10.19
N LEU A 11 11.31 -8.45 -10.07
CA LEU A 11 10.31 -7.49 -10.46
C LEU A 11 10.18 -7.50 -11.99
N SER A 12 8.99 -7.75 -12.49
CA SER A 12 8.67 -7.41 -13.88
C SER A 12 8.37 -5.91 -13.97
N ASP A 13 8.78 -5.25 -15.04
CA ASP A 13 8.80 -3.79 -15.27
C ASP A 13 7.50 -3.00 -15.04
N ALA A 14 6.44 -3.62 -14.52
CA ALA A 14 5.14 -2.99 -14.31
C ALA A 14 4.39 -3.53 -13.08
N GLN A 15 5.04 -4.24 -12.17
CA GLN A 15 4.32 -4.89 -11.07
C GLN A 15 4.35 -4.01 -9.82
N ARG A 16 3.18 -3.43 -9.47
CA ARG A 16 2.98 -2.80 -8.16
C ARG A 16 2.75 -3.86 -7.10
N ILE A 17 3.42 -3.70 -5.97
CA ILE A 17 3.31 -4.62 -4.83
C ILE A 17 2.33 -4.09 -3.78
N THR A 18 2.01 -4.92 -2.79
CA THR A 18 1.22 -4.51 -1.62
C THR A 18 2.12 -3.87 -0.57
N ALA A 19 1.53 -3.07 0.31
CA ALA A 19 2.22 -2.51 1.46
C ALA A 19 2.95 -3.59 2.30
N GLU A 20 2.31 -4.73 2.50
CA GLU A 20 2.89 -5.84 3.27
C GLU A 20 4.08 -6.51 2.55
N SER A 21 4.04 -6.58 1.23
CA SER A 21 5.13 -7.17 0.43
C SER A 21 6.37 -6.27 0.37
N MET A 22 6.25 -4.98 0.67
CA MET A 22 7.38 -4.04 0.67
C MET A 22 8.51 -4.48 1.61
N LEU A 23 8.19 -5.19 2.69
CA LEU A 23 9.16 -5.73 3.65
C LEU A 23 10.28 -6.57 3.01
N HIS A 24 10.00 -7.22 1.87
CA HIS A 24 10.97 -8.08 1.19
C HIS A 24 11.96 -7.29 0.32
N TYR A 25 11.70 -6.02 0.07
CA TYR A 25 12.49 -5.18 -0.83
C TYR A 25 13.30 -4.10 -0.12
N LEU A 26 12.94 -3.80 1.13
CA LEU A 26 13.65 -2.80 1.91
C LEU A 26 14.64 -3.48 2.86
N PRO A 27 15.93 -3.17 2.76
CA PRO A 27 16.91 -3.59 3.74
C PRO A 27 16.73 -2.78 5.03
N GLY A 28 16.94 -3.43 6.16
CA GLY A 28 16.82 -2.84 7.49
C GLY A 28 16.21 -3.81 8.49
N GLU A 29 16.32 -3.47 9.75
CA GLU A 29 15.69 -4.24 10.82
C GLU A 29 14.26 -3.74 11.01
N GLN A 30 13.28 -4.59 10.69
CA GLN A 30 11.89 -4.30 11.01
C GLN A 30 11.68 -4.49 12.52
N GLN A 31 11.15 -3.47 13.16
CA GLN A 31 10.69 -3.62 14.55
C GLN A 31 9.41 -4.45 14.58
N ALA A 32 9.40 -5.51 15.39
CA ALA A 32 8.20 -6.31 15.59
C ALA A 32 7.13 -5.45 16.26
N LEU A 33 6.01 -5.26 15.56
CA LEU A 33 4.84 -4.65 16.16
C LEU A 33 4.01 -5.74 16.87
N PRO A 34 3.41 -5.43 18.04
CA PRO A 34 2.51 -6.38 18.70
C PRO A 34 1.40 -6.83 17.74
N PRO A 35 0.93 -8.10 17.82
CA PRO A 35 -0.21 -8.56 17.05
C PRO A 35 -1.44 -7.70 17.38
N ARG A 36 -2.12 -7.20 16.36
CA ARG A 36 -3.18 -6.19 16.52
C ARG A 36 -4.36 -6.46 15.62
N PRO A 37 -5.58 -6.04 16.06
CA PRO A 37 -6.70 -6.02 15.14
C PRO A 37 -6.32 -5.18 13.92
N GLN A 38 -6.30 -5.82 12.76
CA GLN A 38 -5.90 -5.16 11.53
C GLN A 38 -6.89 -4.07 11.18
N MET A 39 -6.35 -2.89 11.01
CA MET A 39 -7.08 -1.83 10.33
C MET A 39 -6.97 -2.09 8.83
N GLN A 40 -8.10 -2.43 8.20
CA GLN A 40 -8.17 -2.77 6.77
C GLN A 40 -7.64 -1.66 5.85
N ASP A 41 -7.62 -0.42 6.34
CA ASP A 41 -7.33 0.77 5.57
C ASP A 41 -6.00 1.44 5.94
N VAL A 42 -5.23 0.87 6.88
CA VAL A 42 -3.95 1.46 7.32
C VAL A 42 -2.96 0.36 7.64
N VAL A 43 -1.79 0.39 7.01
CA VAL A 43 -0.66 -0.48 7.32
C VAL A 43 0.49 0.38 7.85
N VAL A 44 1.03 0.00 9.00
CA VAL A 44 2.18 0.67 9.63
C VAL A 44 3.33 -0.31 9.76
N GLN A 45 4.52 0.15 9.39
CA GLN A 45 5.76 -0.60 9.51
C GLN A 45 6.83 0.32 10.08
N LEU A 46 7.64 -0.18 11.02
CA LEU A 46 8.76 0.57 11.60
C LEU A 46 10.07 -0.09 11.16
N PHE A 47 11.01 0.71 10.72
CA PHE A 47 12.32 0.26 10.29
C PHE A 47 13.43 1.03 11.00
N THR A 48 14.50 0.30 11.27
CA THR A 48 15.79 0.86 11.62
C THR A 48 16.74 0.61 10.45
N HIS A 49 17.29 1.66 9.89
CA HIS A 49 18.17 1.60 8.73
C HIS A 49 19.61 1.95 9.09
N HIS A 50 20.53 1.27 8.42
CA HIS A 50 21.95 1.62 8.36
C HIS A 50 22.26 2.16 6.98
N THR A 51 23.41 2.82 6.83
CA THR A 51 23.88 3.34 5.54
C THR A 51 23.87 2.28 4.45
N ILE A 52 23.29 2.61 3.29
CA ILE A 52 23.30 1.81 2.07
C ILE A 52 23.85 2.65 0.92
N VAL A 53 25.04 2.28 0.47
CA VAL A 53 25.76 3.00 -0.58
C VAL A 53 25.36 2.48 -1.97
N GLU A 54 25.15 1.16 -2.09
CA GLU A 54 24.70 0.56 -3.35
C GLU A 54 23.21 0.80 -3.56
N PRO A 55 22.80 1.23 -4.76
CA PRO A 55 21.39 1.46 -5.03
C PRO A 55 20.54 0.21 -4.86
N ILE A 56 19.41 0.35 -4.22
CA ILE A 56 18.39 -0.68 -4.15
C ILE A 56 17.21 -0.32 -5.04
N LEU A 57 16.59 -1.32 -5.64
CA LEU A 57 15.37 -1.16 -6.42
C LEU A 57 14.16 -1.22 -5.50
N VAL A 58 13.43 -0.12 -5.41
CA VAL A 58 12.18 -0.02 -4.64
C VAL A 58 11.00 -0.16 -5.58
N PRO A 59 10.16 -1.18 -5.40
CA PRO A 59 8.99 -1.39 -6.24
C PRO A 59 7.92 -0.34 -5.95
N ALA A 60 7.14 0.01 -6.97
CA ALA A 60 5.97 0.84 -6.79
C ALA A 60 4.91 0.14 -5.93
N VAL A 61 4.24 0.89 -5.07
CA VAL A 61 3.07 0.43 -4.29
C VAL A 61 1.79 1.07 -4.81
N VAL A 62 0.67 0.43 -4.52
CA VAL A 62 -0.64 0.92 -4.96
C VAL A 62 -1.16 1.99 -4.02
N GLU A 63 -1.00 1.76 -2.72
CA GLU A 63 -1.40 2.67 -1.66
C GLU A 63 -0.41 3.83 -1.57
N PRO A 64 -0.85 5.07 -1.37
CA PRO A 64 0.04 6.17 -1.01
C PRO A 64 0.87 5.81 0.22
N LEU A 65 2.18 5.93 0.10
CA LEU A 65 3.13 5.67 1.17
C LEU A 65 3.60 7.00 1.77
N LEU A 66 3.41 7.15 3.07
CA LEU A 66 4.07 8.19 3.85
C LEU A 66 5.21 7.56 4.66
N VAL A 67 6.38 8.17 4.61
CA VAL A 67 7.52 7.79 5.43
C VAL A 67 7.85 8.95 6.36
N LEU A 68 7.70 8.76 7.67
CA LEU A 68 8.08 9.75 8.68
C LEU A 68 9.43 9.37 9.26
N VAL A 69 10.38 10.29 9.27
CA VAL A 69 11.65 10.14 9.98
C VAL A 69 11.38 10.30 11.48
N LEU A 70 11.60 9.25 12.25
CA LEU A 70 11.36 9.21 13.69
C LEU A 70 12.59 9.65 14.50
N ALA A 71 13.77 9.19 14.07
CA ALA A 71 15.04 9.51 14.73
C ALA A 71 16.20 9.50 13.74
N GLY A 72 17.27 10.22 14.07
CA GLY A 72 18.46 10.34 13.25
C GLY A 72 18.32 11.33 12.09
N ALA A 73 19.35 11.34 11.25
CA ALA A 73 19.41 12.14 10.02
C ALA A 73 20.13 11.34 8.93
N ALA A 74 19.74 11.56 7.67
CA ALA A 74 20.35 10.91 6.54
C ALA A 74 20.36 11.82 5.29
N ASN A 75 21.32 11.59 4.42
CA ASN A 75 21.24 12.02 3.01
C ASN A 75 20.61 10.87 2.23
N ILE A 76 19.45 11.11 1.64
CA ILE A 76 18.72 10.14 0.82
C ILE A 76 18.83 10.58 -0.63
N GLU A 77 19.22 9.65 -1.49
CA GLU A 77 19.25 9.87 -2.92
C GLU A 77 18.29 8.88 -3.59
N GLU A 78 17.46 9.38 -4.47
CA GLU A 78 16.50 8.61 -5.23
C GLU A 78 16.49 9.01 -6.70
N ARG A 79 16.12 8.07 -7.60
CA ARG A 79 15.97 8.36 -9.03
C ARG A 79 14.94 7.41 -9.67
N SER A 80 14.27 7.88 -10.71
CA SER A 80 13.58 7.01 -11.66
C SER A 80 14.60 6.12 -12.39
N LEU A 81 14.18 4.95 -12.86
CA LEU A 81 15.08 4.02 -13.59
C LEU A 81 15.74 4.73 -14.77
N GLY A 82 17.07 4.81 -14.73
CA GLY A 82 17.87 5.50 -15.75
C GLY A 82 17.83 7.03 -15.68
N GLY A 83 17.20 7.63 -14.67
CA GLY A 83 17.16 9.07 -14.42
C GLY A 83 18.39 9.59 -13.66
N GLU A 84 18.40 10.89 -13.40
CA GLU A 84 19.41 11.54 -12.56
C GLU A 84 19.09 11.35 -11.08
N TRP A 85 20.11 11.35 -10.23
CA TRP A 85 19.95 11.26 -8.79
C TRP A 85 19.47 12.58 -8.21
N GLU A 86 18.41 12.53 -7.44
CA GLU A 86 17.92 13.64 -6.64
C GLU A 86 18.22 13.35 -5.16
N ALA A 87 18.81 14.33 -4.47
CA ALA A 87 19.25 14.17 -3.09
C ALA A 87 18.44 15.04 -2.13
N ALA A 88 18.05 14.47 -1.00
CA ALA A 88 17.38 15.16 0.09
C ALA A 88 18.11 14.88 1.41
N ASN A 89 18.46 15.94 2.15
CA ASN A 89 18.91 15.82 3.54
C ASN A 89 17.71 15.84 4.46
N VAL A 90 17.55 14.80 5.25
CA VAL A 90 16.39 14.61 6.11
C VAL A 90 16.81 14.36 7.56
N GLN A 91 15.94 14.74 8.48
CA GLN A 91 16.11 14.56 9.93
C GLN A 91 14.76 14.26 10.58
N ALA A 92 14.79 13.92 11.86
CA ALA A 92 13.58 13.62 12.63
C ALA A 92 12.49 14.68 12.45
N GLY A 93 11.29 14.24 12.08
CA GLY A 93 10.12 15.05 11.79
C GLY A 93 9.92 15.40 10.30
N ASP A 94 10.89 15.13 9.45
CA ASP A 94 10.72 15.24 7.99
C ASP A 94 9.95 14.02 7.47
N PHE A 95 9.22 14.19 6.35
CA PHE A 95 8.44 13.09 5.77
C PHE A 95 8.60 13.03 4.26
N PHE A 96 8.28 11.84 3.73
CA PHE A 96 8.13 11.58 2.30
C PHE A 96 6.68 11.19 2.02
N LEU A 97 6.20 11.54 0.85
CA LEU A 97 4.96 11.05 0.29
C LEU A 97 5.25 10.49 -1.09
N THR A 98 5.15 9.18 -1.22
CA THR A 98 5.42 8.47 -2.47
C THR A 98 4.14 7.88 -3.02
N ASN A 99 3.84 8.21 -4.26
CA ASN A 99 2.67 7.71 -4.99
C ASN A 99 3.04 7.33 -6.43
N THR A 100 4.32 7.04 -6.67
CA THR A 100 4.81 6.66 -7.98
C THR A 100 4.15 5.40 -8.52
N SER A 101 3.97 5.35 -9.82
CA SER A 101 3.42 4.19 -10.52
C SER A 101 4.48 3.20 -11.00
N GLU A 102 5.75 3.57 -10.92
CA GLU A 102 6.89 2.83 -11.45
C GLU A 102 7.93 2.58 -10.37
N PRO A 103 8.70 1.49 -10.44
CA PRO A 103 9.82 1.26 -9.55
C PRO A 103 10.86 2.38 -9.68
N TYR A 104 11.59 2.62 -8.62
CA TYR A 104 12.66 3.62 -8.56
C TYR A 104 13.86 3.06 -7.80
N GLU A 105 15.02 3.66 -8.01
CA GLU A 105 16.23 3.32 -7.26
C GLU A 105 16.45 4.34 -6.16
N MET A 106 16.91 3.85 -5.00
CA MET A 106 17.30 4.71 -3.89
C MET A 106 18.52 4.16 -3.15
N ARG A 107 19.21 5.05 -2.46
CA ARG A 107 20.30 4.78 -1.52
C ARG A 107 20.31 5.86 -0.45
N TRP A 108 20.95 5.60 0.68
CA TRP A 108 21.05 6.59 1.73
C TRP A 108 22.32 6.43 2.56
N GLN A 109 22.76 7.55 3.11
CA GLN A 109 23.86 7.63 4.03
C GLN A 109 23.39 8.28 5.33
N THR A 110 23.43 7.53 6.43
CA THR A 110 23.12 8.05 7.78
C THR A 110 24.23 8.97 8.24
N GLN A 111 23.90 10.02 8.97
CA GLN A 111 24.90 10.92 9.55
C GLN A 111 25.50 10.30 10.81
N ASP A 112 26.79 10.47 11.01
CA ASP A 112 27.55 10.13 12.22
C ASP A 112 27.47 8.66 12.72
N GLY A 113 27.04 7.72 11.86
CA GLY A 113 26.83 6.32 12.24
C GLY A 113 25.63 6.10 13.15
N ASP A 114 24.78 7.10 13.27
CA ASP A 114 23.57 7.07 14.09
C ASP A 114 22.50 6.15 13.51
N ILE A 115 21.62 5.69 14.38
CA ILE A 115 20.44 4.94 14.04
C ILE A 115 19.48 5.86 13.29
N PHE A 116 19.06 5.43 12.08
CA PHE A 116 18.05 6.12 11.29
C PHE A 116 16.75 5.33 11.34
N GLU A 117 15.79 5.87 12.09
CA GLU A 117 14.48 5.21 12.29
C GLU A 117 13.40 5.89 11.47
N VAL A 118 12.60 5.09 10.78
CA VAL A 118 11.48 5.58 10.00
C VAL A 118 10.21 4.77 10.26
N MET A 119 9.08 5.44 10.12
CA MET A 119 7.75 4.83 10.07
C MET A 119 7.21 4.91 8.65
N HIS A 120 6.88 3.78 8.08
CA HIS A 120 6.08 3.66 6.87
C HIS A 120 4.61 3.56 7.23
N LEU A 121 3.80 4.40 6.63
CA LEU A 121 2.36 4.35 6.74
C LEU A 121 1.75 4.31 5.35
N TYR A 122 0.99 3.27 5.08
CA TYR A 122 0.25 3.10 3.83
C TYR A 122 -1.23 3.39 4.08
N LEU A 123 -1.79 4.32 3.31
CA LEU A 123 -3.21 4.66 3.39
C LEU A 123 -4.00 3.87 2.34
N GLY A 124 -4.98 3.13 2.81
CA GLY A 124 -5.88 2.38 1.94
C GLY A 124 -6.64 3.29 0.97
N LEU A 125 -6.75 2.83 -0.28
CA LEU A 125 -7.46 3.58 -1.32
C LEU A 125 -8.90 3.98 -0.95
N PRO A 126 -9.68 3.19 -0.18
CA PRO A 126 -11.02 3.61 0.26
C PRO A 126 -11.04 4.90 1.07
N LEU A 127 -10.03 5.15 1.92
CA LEU A 127 -9.91 6.40 2.70
C LEU A 127 -9.63 7.60 1.79
N ILE A 128 -8.70 7.41 0.85
CA ILE A 128 -8.36 8.45 -0.15
C ILE A 128 -9.57 8.77 -1.03
N ASP A 129 -10.25 7.75 -1.53
CA ASP A 129 -11.44 7.92 -2.36
C ASP A 129 -12.58 8.62 -1.61
N GLN A 130 -12.76 8.31 -0.33
CA GLN A 130 -13.76 8.99 0.49
C GLN A 130 -13.41 10.46 0.69
N ALA A 131 -12.16 10.78 1.02
CA ALA A 131 -11.69 12.16 1.16
C ALA A 131 -11.81 12.95 -0.15
N ALA A 132 -11.44 12.35 -1.28
CA ALA A 132 -11.55 12.97 -2.59
C ALA A 132 -13.02 13.24 -2.98
N ARG A 133 -13.95 12.31 -2.71
CA ARG A 133 -15.39 12.53 -2.96
C ARG A 133 -15.97 13.64 -2.11
N ASP A 134 -15.56 13.74 -0.86
CA ASP A 134 -16.02 14.78 0.07
C ASP A 134 -15.57 16.18 -0.38
N LEU A 135 -14.31 16.29 -0.78
CA LEU A 135 -13.69 17.60 -1.10
C LEU A 135 -13.91 18.05 -2.53
N LEU A 136 -13.91 17.13 -3.48
CA LEU A 136 -13.89 17.42 -4.92
C LEU A 136 -15.18 16.97 -5.63
N GLY A 137 -16.10 16.35 -4.88
CA GLY A 137 -17.40 15.88 -5.39
C GLY A 137 -17.38 14.41 -5.84
N LYS A 138 -18.57 13.85 -6.05
CA LYS A 138 -18.81 12.41 -6.25
C LYS A 138 -18.03 11.72 -7.40
N HIS A 139 -17.50 12.49 -8.33
CA HIS A 139 -16.77 12.01 -9.50
C HIS A 139 -15.24 12.23 -9.40
N ALA A 140 -14.74 12.57 -8.23
CA ALA A 140 -13.36 13.02 -8.04
C ALA A 140 -12.30 11.90 -7.97
N THR A 141 -12.69 10.66 -7.96
CA THR A 141 -11.77 9.51 -7.88
C THR A 141 -11.48 8.87 -9.23
N PRO A 142 -10.33 8.24 -9.43
CA PRO A 142 -9.17 8.21 -8.53
C PRO A 142 -8.37 9.51 -8.54
N VAL A 143 -7.68 9.78 -7.45
CA VAL A 143 -6.73 10.91 -7.33
C VAL A 143 -5.31 10.38 -7.16
N THR A 144 -4.33 11.18 -7.59
CA THR A 144 -2.90 10.94 -7.34
C THR A 144 -2.32 12.13 -6.58
N PHE A 145 -1.25 11.89 -5.88
CA PHE A 145 -0.55 12.91 -5.11
C PHE A 145 0.75 13.30 -5.79
N LEU A 146 1.25 14.48 -5.47
CA LEU A 146 2.60 14.88 -5.76
C LEU A 146 3.56 14.02 -4.92
N ASP A 147 4.65 13.57 -5.51
CA ASP A 147 5.74 12.98 -4.73
C ASP A 147 6.43 14.09 -3.93
N VAL A 148 6.75 13.78 -2.67
CA VAL A 148 7.37 14.72 -1.73
C VAL A 148 8.56 14.03 -1.07
N SER A 149 9.73 14.66 -1.15
CA SER A 149 10.98 14.12 -0.58
C SER A 149 11.50 15.07 0.49
N GLY A 150 11.47 14.63 1.76
CA GLY A 150 12.08 15.34 2.88
C GLY A 150 11.39 16.66 3.26
N ALA A 151 10.08 16.77 3.13
CA ALA A 151 9.33 17.98 3.51
C ALA A 151 8.95 17.98 5.00
N ARG A 152 8.55 19.17 5.47
CA ARG A 152 7.96 19.39 6.81
C ARG A 152 6.54 19.84 6.71
N ASP A 153 5.65 19.12 7.41
CA ASP A 153 4.26 19.50 7.62
C ASP A 153 3.86 19.06 9.03
N GLU A 154 3.65 20.02 9.90
CA GLU A 154 3.32 19.78 11.31
C GLU A 154 1.99 19.03 11.47
N ARG A 155 1.05 19.14 10.54
CA ARG A 155 -0.21 18.41 10.57
C ARG A 155 0.00 16.95 10.20
N VAL A 156 0.77 16.68 9.14
CA VAL A 156 1.16 15.33 8.75
C VAL A 156 1.91 14.67 9.90
N ARG A 157 2.94 15.33 10.41
CA ARG A 157 3.74 14.84 11.54
C ARG A 157 2.86 14.51 12.75
N PHE A 158 2.00 15.45 13.18
CA PHE A 158 1.11 15.24 14.33
C PHE A 158 0.22 14.01 14.15
N MET A 159 -0.45 13.88 12.99
CA MET A 159 -1.35 12.76 12.72
C MET A 159 -0.61 11.42 12.64
N LEU A 160 0.58 11.40 12.03
CA LEU A 160 1.43 10.21 11.97
C LEU A 160 1.94 9.79 13.36
N ASP A 161 2.37 10.75 14.21
CA ASP A 161 2.78 10.47 15.58
C ASP A 161 1.62 9.93 16.43
N GLN A 162 0.41 10.48 16.29
CA GLN A 162 -0.76 9.96 17.00
C GLN A 162 -1.13 8.55 16.53
N LEU A 163 -1.09 8.27 15.23
CA LEU A 163 -1.29 6.91 14.69
C LEU A 163 -0.22 5.95 15.21
N ARG A 164 1.03 6.37 15.27
CA ARG A 164 2.13 5.59 15.82
C ARG A 164 1.88 5.26 17.29
N ILE A 165 1.56 6.25 18.11
CA ILE A 165 1.27 6.06 19.54
C ILE A 165 0.11 5.10 19.74
N GLU A 166 -0.98 5.28 19.03
CA GLU A 166 -2.18 4.43 19.13
C GLU A 166 -1.88 2.99 18.71
N LEU A 167 -1.14 2.83 17.61
CA LEU A 167 -0.87 1.52 17.03
C LEU A 167 0.32 0.78 17.68
N ILE A 168 1.17 1.44 18.45
CA ILE A 168 2.36 0.84 19.09
C ILE A 168 2.20 0.71 20.62
N SER A 169 1.25 1.41 21.22
CA SER A 169 1.00 1.38 22.66
C SER A 169 0.64 -0.03 23.15
N GLU A 170 1.03 -0.39 24.36
CA GLU A 170 0.68 -1.67 25.02
C GLU A 170 -0.82 -1.81 25.34
N ARG A 171 -1.59 -0.72 25.25
CA ARG A 171 -3.05 -0.72 25.40
C ARG A 171 -3.71 -1.23 24.14
N GLN A 172 -4.89 -1.81 24.27
CA GLN A 172 -5.69 -2.17 23.11
C GLN A 172 -5.99 -0.92 22.26
N PRO A 173 -5.53 -0.87 21.00
CA PRO A 173 -5.77 0.29 20.15
C PRO A 173 -7.26 0.43 19.86
N SER A 174 -7.74 1.66 19.75
CA SER A 174 -9.08 1.96 19.30
C SER A 174 -9.12 2.01 17.76
N PRO A 175 -9.75 1.03 17.08
CA PRO A 175 -9.87 1.06 15.62
C PRO A 175 -10.59 2.30 15.11
N LEU A 176 -11.57 2.80 15.90
CA LEU A 176 -12.31 4.01 15.56
C LEU A 176 -11.42 5.25 15.59
N PHE A 177 -10.59 5.40 16.63
CA PHE A 177 -9.68 6.54 16.76
C PHE A 177 -8.63 6.55 15.65
N ALA A 178 -7.97 5.42 15.44
CA ALA A 178 -6.95 5.30 14.40
C ALA A 178 -7.53 5.52 12.99
N ARG A 179 -8.74 4.99 12.70
CA ARG A 179 -9.43 5.23 11.42
C ARG A 179 -9.81 6.71 11.24
N SER A 180 -10.25 7.38 12.31
CA SER A 180 -10.59 8.81 12.26
C SER A 180 -9.36 9.67 11.96
N LEU A 181 -8.21 9.36 12.56
CA LEU A 181 -6.93 10.02 12.25
C LEU A 181 -6.47 9.76 10.81
N ALA A 182 -6.55 8.52 10.35
CA ALA A 182 -6.21 8.16 8.97
C ALA A 182 -7.13 8.88 7.96
N GLN A 183 -8.42 9.02 8.26
CA GLN A 183 -9.36 9.78 7.44
C GLN A 183 -9.03 11.27 7.44
N ALA A 184 -8.67 11.85 8.60
CA ALA A 184 -8.23 13.24 8.70
C ALA A 184 -6.94 13.48 7.89
N LEU A 185 -5.99 12.54 7.96
CA LEU A 185 -4.76 12.57 7.16
C LEU A 185 -5.07 12.51 5.67
N ALA A 186 -5.93 11.59 5.22
CA ALA A 186 -6.37 11.50 3.82
C ALA A 186 -6.99 12.81 3.32
N VAL A 187 -7.85 13.44 4.12
CA VAL A 187 -8.43 14.75 3.82
C VAL A 187 -7.34 15.82 3.68
N HIS A 188 -6.34 15.83 4.58
CA HIS A 188 -5.24 16.80 4.53
C HIS A 188 -4.39 16.60 3.27
N LEU A 189 -4.06 15.34 2.93
CA LEU A 189 -3.30 15.02 1.72
C LEU A 189 -4.02 15.48 0.45
N VAL A 190 -5.31 15.18 0.33
CA VAL A 190 -6.11 15.63 -0.84
C VAL A 190 -6.17 17.16 -0.95
N ARG A 191 -6.18 17.88 0.17
CA ARG A 191 -6.18 19.36 0.16
C ARG A 191 -4.85 19.97 -0.23
N THR A 192 -3.75 19.36 0.21
CA THR A 192 -2.43 19.99 0.19
C THR A 192 -1.52 19.40 -0.88
N TYR A 193 -1.59 18.09 -1.13
CA TYR A 193 -0.64 17.37 -1.97
C TYR A 193 -1.27 16.72 -3.20
N LEU A 194 -2.51 17.07 -3.53
CA LEU A 194 -3.16 16.58 -4.73
C LEU A 194 -2.36 16.98 -5.97
N ASP A 195 -2.04 16.03 -6.85
CA ASP A 195 -1.48 16.34 -8.17
C ASP A 195 -2.53 17.06 -9.02
N PRO A 196 -2.31 18.33 -9.41
CA PRO A 196 -3.26 19.07 -10.25
C PRO A 196 -3.58 18.37 -11.56
N HIS A 197 -2.63 17.59 -12.10
CA HIS A 197 -2.80 16.82 -13.34
C HIS A 197 -3.64 15.57 -13.14
N SER A 198 -3.81 15.07 -11.92
CA SER A 198 -4.69 13.94 -11.64
C SER A 198 -6.14 14.22 -12.02
N VAL A 199 -6.57 15.45 -11.84
CA VAL A 199 -7.91 15.93 -12.19
C VAL A 199 -8.08 16.08 -13.70
N ALA A 200 -7.02 16.46 -14.43
CA ALA A 200 -7.04 16.65 -15.89
C ALA A 200 -6.99 15.32 -16.68
N ARG A 201 -6.45 14.25 -16.09
CA ARG A 201 -6.37 12.92 -16.72
C ARG A 201 -7.72 12.17 -16.79
N ARG A 202 -8.81 12.76 -16.33
CA ARG A 202 -10.16 12.17 -16.23
C ARG A 202 -10.76 11.69 -17.57
N GLY A 203 -10.35 12.25 -18.70
CA GLY A 203 -10.89 11.87 -20.02
C GLY A 203 -10.57 10.45 -20.47
N ASN A 204 -9.63 9.75 -19.80
CA ASN A 204 -9.12 8.44 -20.22
C ASN A 204 -9.13 7.34 -19.14
N ALA A 205 -9.72 7.59 -17.96
CA ALA A 205 -9.91 6.59 -16.92
C ALA A 205 -11.34 6.07 -16.90
N LEU A 206 -11.57 4.89 -16.33
CA LEU A 206 -12.91 4.35 -16.13
C LEU A 206 -13.74 5.30 -15.27
N GLN A 207 -14.94 5.64 -15.70
CA GLN A 207 -15.82 6.55 -14.96
C GLN A 207 -16.09 6.00 -13.56
N ALA A 208 -16.06 6.88 -12.54
CA ALA A 208 -16.11 6.48 -11.13
C ALA A 208 -17.32 5.58 -10.79
N TYR A 209 -18.49 5.79 -11.40
CA TYR A 209 -19.66 4.93 -11.18
C TYR A 209 -19.48 3.54 -11.78
N LYS A 210 -18.89 3.43 -13.01
CA LYS A 210 -18.56 2.14 -13.64
C LYS A 210 -17.52 1.38 -12.86
N LEU A 211 -16.47 2.08 -12.37
CA LEU A 211 -15.45 1.49 -11.51
C LEU A 211 -16.07 0.93 -10.24
N ARG A 212 -16.95 1.67 -9.58
CA ARG A 212 -17.64 1.21 -8.37
C ARG A 212 -18.48 -0.04 -8.64
N HIS A 213 -19.31 -0.05 -9.69
CA HIS A 213 -20.12 -1.21 -10.06
C HIS A 213 -19.27 -2.45 -10.35
N VAL A 214 -18.13 -2.26 -11.01
CA VAL A 214 -17.17 -3.36 -11.25
C VAL A 214 -16.59 -3.88 -9.95
N ILE A 215 -16.15 -3.00 -9.04
CA ILE A 215 -15.58 -3.41 -7.75
C ILE A 215 -16.63 -4.08 -6.86
N GLU A 216 -17.87 -3.58 -6.83
CA GLU A 216 -19.01 -4.19 -6.16
C GLU A 216 -19.24 -5.61 -6.69
N ALA A 217 -19.34 -5.78 -8.03
CA ALA A 217 -19.51 -7.08 -8.65
C ALA A 217 -18.36 -8.05 -8.36
N MET A 218 -17.10 -7.56 -8.33
CA MET A 218 -15.96 -8.35 -7.90
C MET A 218 -16.11 -8.81 -6.44
N SER A 219 -16.52 -7.91 -5.55
CA SER A 219 -16.64 -8.17 -4.12
C SER A 219 -17.77 -9.15 -3.77
N GLU A 220 -18.85 -9.13 -4.54
CA GLU A 220 -19.98 -10.06 -4.37
C GLU A 220 -19.68 -11.48 -4.85
N ARG A 221 -18.67 -11.64 -5.71
CA ARG A 221 -18.36 -12.90 -6.40
C ARG A 221 -16.92 -13.38 -6.13
N LEU A 222 -16.42 -13.19 -4.92
CA LEU A 222 -15.05 -13.58 -4.58
C LEU A 222 -14.80 -15.08 -4.70
N ALA A 223 -15.83 -15.92 -4.53
CA ALA A 223 -15.71 -17.37 -4.68
C ALA A 223 -15.69 -17.83 -6.15
N ASP A 224 -16.25 -17.04 -7.07
CA ASP A 224 -16.40 -17.41 -8.47
C ASP A 224 -15.09 -17.25 -9.24
N ASP A 225 -14.96 -17.92 -10.38
CA ASP A 225 -13.81 -17.74 -11.27
C ASP A 225 -13.76 -16.30 -11.81
N PHE A 226 -12.53 -15.78 -11.90
CA PHE A 226 -12.33 -14.46 -12.48
C PHE A 226 -12.71 -14.42 -13.94
N SER A 227 -13.65 -13.55 -14.32
CA SER A 227 -14.07 -13.34 -15.70
C SER A 227 -13.84 -11.89 -16.13
N LEU A 228 -12.81 -11.68 -16.94
CA LEU A 228 -12.53 -10.36 -17.54
C LEU A 228 -13.67 -9.88 -18.44
N THR A 229 -14.24 -10.80 -19.21
CA THR A 229 -15.37 -10.55 -20.13
C THR A 229 -16.57 -9.99 -19.37
N HIS A 230 -16.96 -10.66 -18.27
CA HIS A 230 -18.10 -10.22 -17.46
C HIS A 230 -17.89 -8.82 -16.86
N LEU A 231 -16.67 -8.52 -16.35
CA LEU A 231 -16.37 -7.20 -15.80
C LEU A 231 -16.33 -6.11 -16.89
N ALA A 232 -15.87 -6.45 -18.08
CA ALA A 232 -15.88 -5.53 -19.22
C ALA A 232 -17.33 -5.23 -19.69
N GLU A 233 -18.22 -6.22 -19.68
CA GLU A 233 -19.65 -6.05 -19.94
C GLU A 233 -20.31 -5.10 -18.92
N ILE A 234 -20.05 -5.28 -17.62
CA ILE A 234 -20.54 -4.38 -16.56
C ILE A 234 -20.10 -2.94 -16.84
N ALA A 235 -18.86 -2.77 -17.33
CA ALA A 235 -18.31 -1.46 -17.65
C ALA A 235 -18.78 -0.92 -19.00
N ASP A 236 -19.50 -1.73 -19.81
CA ASP A 236 -19.88 -1.41 -21.20
C ASP A 236 -18.66 -1.02 -22.04
N LEU A 237 -17.63 -1.89 -22.03
CA LEU A 237 -16.36 -1.72 -22.74
C LEU A 237 -15.88 -3.07 -23.31
N SER A 238 -15.01 -3.00 -24.32
CA SER A 238 -14.22 -4.18 -24.71
C SER A 238 -13.22 -4.55 -23.61
N GLU A 239 -12.86 -5.83 -23.49
CA GLU A 239 -11.89 -6.33 -22.50
C GLU A 239 -10.57 -5.55 -22.51
N TYR A 240 -10.06 -5.24 -23.71
CA TYR A 240 -8.83 -4.46 -23.88
C TYR A 240 -8.96 -3.05 -23.30
N HIS A 241 -10.04 -2.34 -23.67
CA HIS A 241 -10.29 -0.98 -23.16
C HIS A 241 -10.57 -0.99 -21.67
N PHE A 242 -11.36 -1.95 -21.18
CA PHE A 242 -11.65 -2.12 -19.77
C PHE A 242 -10.37 -2.35 -18.96
N SER A 243 -9.52 -3.32 -19.32
CA SER A 243 -8.27 -3.62 -18.62
C SER A 243 -7.38 -2.40 -18.52
N ARG A 244 -7.22 -1.66 -19.62
CA ARG A 244 -6.38 -0.45 -19.63
C ARG A 244 -6.97 0.68 -18.79
N MET A 245 -8.28 0.90 -18.88
CA MET A 245 -8.94 1.96 -18.12
C MET A 245 -9.04 1.63 -16.64
N PHE A 246 -9.30 0.36 -16.30
CA PHE A 246 -9.33 -0.12 -14.95
C PHE A 246 -7.95 -0.01 -14.28
N LYS A 247 -6.87 -0.48 -14.97
CA LYS A 247 -5.50 -0.33 -14.47
C LYS A 247 -5.13 1.15 -14.28
N ARG A 248 -5.58 2.03 -15.17
CA ARG A 248 -5.38 3.48 -15.04
C ARG A 248 -6.11 4.06 -13.83
N ALA A 249 -7.31 3.54 -13.52
CA ALA A 249 -8.14 3.99 -12.42
C ALA A 249 -7.68 3.47 -11.06
N THR A 250 -7.15 2.23 -11.00
CA THR A 250 -6.84 1.54 -9.74
C THR A 250 -5.35 1.29 -9.53
N GLY A 251 -4.53 1.51 -10.55
CA GLY A 251 -3.12 1.14 -10.54
C GLY A 251 -2.86 -0.35 -10.76
N LEU A 252 -3.89 -1.22 -10.72
CA LEU A 252 -3.79 -2.66 -10.85
C LEU A 252 -4.54 -3.18 -12.06
N SER A 253 -4.08 -4.31 -12.62
CA SER A 253 -4.94 -5.04 -13.56
C SER A 253 -6.20 -5.56 -12.85
N PRO A 254 -7.31 -5.79 -13.57
CA PRO A 254 -8.53 -6.33 -12.97
C PRO A 254 -8.30 -7.64 -12.20
N SER A 255 -7.47 -8.54 -12.72
CA SER A 255 -7.14 -9.81 -12.06
C SER A 255 -6.31 -9.62 -10.79
N GLN A 256 -5.32 -8.72 -10.78
CA GLN A 256 -4.54 -8.39 -9.58
C GLN A 256 -5.42 -7.76 -8.51
N TYR A 257 -6.31 -6.85 -8.90
CA TYR A 257 -7.26 -6.23 -7.98
C TYR A 257 -8.20 -7.26 -7.35
N PHE A 258 -8.70 -8.20 -8.14
CA PHE A 258 -9.55 -9.30 -7.66
C PHE A 258 -8.83 -10.21 -6.66
N ILE A 259 -7.57 -10.56 -6.93
CA ILE A 259 -6.74 -11.31 -5.97
C ILE A 259 -6.62 -10.55 -4.65
N ARG A 260 -6.42 -9.24 -4.68
CA ARG A 260 -6.35 -8.42 -3.46
C ARG A 260 -7.64 -8.43 -2.66
N LEU A 261 -8.80 -8.31 -3.33
CA LEU A 261 -10.09 -8.42 -2.65
C LEU A 261 -10.24 -9.78 -1.96
N ARG A 262 -9.86 -10.87 -2.63
CA ARG A 262 -9.83 -12.22 -2.05
C ARG A 262 -8.93 -12.28 -0.81
N MET A 263 -7.72 -11.73 -0.90
CA MET A 263 -6.78 -11.72 0.23
C MET A 263 -7.26 -10.85 1.38
N ALA A 264 -7.88 -9.72 1.10
CA ALA A 264 -8.49 -8.87 2.12
C ALA A 264 -9.62 -9.62 2.87
N ARG A 265 -10.49 -10.33 2.14
CA ARG A 265 -11.54 -11.16 2.73
C ARG A 265 -10.95 -12.32 3.52
N ALA A 266 -9.93 -13.00 3.00
CA ALA A 266 -9.26 -14.09 3.70
C ALA A 266 -8.61 -13.62 5.01
N ARG A 267 -7.93 -12.47 5.02
CA ARG A 267 -7.37 -11.86 6.23
C ARG A 267 -8.44 -11.63 7.30
N HIS A 268 -9.55 -11.02 6.91
CA HIS A 268 -10.68 -10.79 7.80
C HIS A 268 -11.20 -12.11 8.41
N LEU A 269 -11.42 -13.13 7.59
CA LEU A 269 -11.91 -14.43 8.08
C LEU A 269 -10.91 -15.16 8.98
N LEU A 270 -9.61 -15.03 8.70
CA LEU A 270 -8.57 -15.64 9.53
C LEU A 270 -8.52 -15.07 10.95
N LEU A 271 -8.84 -13.79 11.12
CA LEU A 271 -8.81 -13.10 12.42
C LEU A 271 -10.14 -13.16 13.16
N GLU A 272 -11.25 -13.06 12.44
CA GLU A 272 -12.58 -12.94 13.04
C GLU A 272 -13.30 -14.27 13.23
N THR A 273 -12.73 -15.38 12.74
CA THR A 273 -13.40 -16.69 12.80
C THR A 273 -12.42 -17.83 13.10
N ASP A 274 -12.95 -18.89 13.72
CA ASP A 274 -12.24 -20.17 13.96
C ASP A 274 -12.30 -21.13 12.76
N ARG A 275 -12.78 -20.68 11.60
CA ARG A 275 -12.93 -21.52 10.40
C ARG A 275 -11.57 -22.06 9.96
N SER A 276 -11.57 -23.28 9.38
CA SER A 276 -10.33 -23.86 8.88
C SER A 276 -9.72 -23.01 7.76
N ILE A 277 -8.39 -23.03 7.63
CA ILE A 277 -7.68 -22.36 6.54
C ILE A 277 -8.15 -22.88 5.17
N ILE A 278 -8.54 -24.16 5.10
CA ILE A 278 -9.09 -24.78 3.89
C ILE A 278 -10.44 -24.15 3.54
N ASP A 279 -11.35 -24.05 4.51
CA ASP A 279 -12.68 -23.47 4.29
C ASP A 279 -12.59 -21.98 3.89
N ILE A 280 -11.68 -21.24 4.51
CA ILE A 280 -11.42 -19.85 4.14
C ILE A 280 -10.89 -19.76 2.71
N GLY A 281 -9.95 -20.63 2.34
CA GLY A 281 -9.45 -20.72 0.98
C GLY A 281 -10.58 -20.95 -0.04
N MET A 282 -11.48 -21.90 0.26
CA MET A 282 -12.65 -22.17 -0.59
C MET A 282 -13.61 -20.99 -0.67
N GLU A 283 -13.91 -20.31 0.45
CA GLU A 283 -14.80 -19.15 0.47
C GLU A 283 -14.29 -17.99 -0.39
N VAL A 284 -12.96 -17.84 -0.47
CA VAL A 284 -12.36 -16.81 -1.32
C VAL A 284 -11.95 -17.35 -2.70
N GLY A 285 -12.49 -18.48 -3.13
CA GLY A 285 -12.40 -18.99 -4.49
C GLY A 285 -11.13 -19.76 -4.84
N TYR A 286 -10.49 -20.41 -3.88
CA TYR A 286 -9.35 -21.30 -4.12
C TYR A 286 -9.73 -22.75 -3.83
N SER A 287 -9.79 -23.57 -4.88
CA SER A 287 -10.04 -25.01 -4.77
C SER A 287 -8.85 -25.80 -4.20
N SER A 288 -7.63 -25.23 -4.27
CA SER A 288 -6.40 -25.86 -3.77
C SER A 288 -5.86 -25.11 -2.54
N PRO A 289 -5.79 -25.77 -1.37
CA PRO A 289 -5.20 -25.15 -0.16
C PRO A 289 -3.73 -24.76 -0.32
N SER A 290 -2.97 -25.51 -1.11
CA SER A 290 -1.57 -25.18 -1.40
C SER A 290 -1.45 -23.93 -2.24
N HIS A 291 -2.29 -23.80 -3.29
CA HIS A 291 -2.34 -22.60 -4.13
C HIS A 291 -2.80 -21.39 -3.33
N PHE A 292 -3.85 -21.53 -2.51
CA PHE A 292 -4.27 -20.46 -1.59
C PHE A 292 -3.13 -19.98 -0.70
N SER A 293 -2.42 -20.92 -0.04
CA SER A 293 -1.32 -20.59 0.87
C SER A 293 -0.16 -19.88 0.17
N GLN A 294 0.16 -20.30 -1.06
CA GLN A 294 1.17 -19.64 -1.90
C GLN A 294 0.77 -18.20 -2.26
N VAL A 295 -0.46 -18.03 -2.78
CA VAL A 295 -0.95 -16.69 -3.16
C VAL A 295 -1.04 -15.80 -1.93
N PHE A 296 -1.58 -16.31 -0.82
CA PHE A 296 -1.67 -15.55 0.43
C PHE A 296 -0.29 -15.10 0.91
N ARG A 297 0.70 -16.02 0.94
CA ARG A 297 2.07 -15.65 1.34
C ARG A 297 2.68 -14.62 0.39
N ARG A 298 2.46 -14.73 -0.91
CA ARG A 298 2.97 -13.75 -1.89
C ARG A 298 2.36 -12.37 -1.68
N GLU A 299 1.04 -12.28 -1.43
CA GLU A 299 0.32 -11.00 -1.33
C GLU A 299 0.38 -10.39 0.08
N VAL A 300 0.56 -11.20 1.12
CA VAL A 300 0.49 -10.78 2.54
C VAL A 300 1.84 -10.89 3.27
N GLY A 301 2.82 -11.54 2.64
CA GLY A 301 4.17 -11.70 3.20
C GLY A 301 4.33 -12.91 4.13
N VAL A 302 3.27 -13.39 4.77
CA VAL A 302 3.28 -14.52 5.72
C VAL A 302 2.26 -15.59 5.35
N THR A 303 2.41 -16.80 5.90
CA THR A 303 1.44 -17.87 5.64
C THR A 303 0.10 -17.59 6.34
N PRO A 304 -1.03 -18.15 5.85
CA PRO A 304 -2.33 -18.02 6.53
C PRO A 304 -2.30 -18.47 7.99
N ARG A 305 -1.51 -19.50 8.29
CA ARG A 305 -1.37 -20.03 9.66
C ARG A 305 -0.62 -19.05 10.56
N ALA A 306 0.50 -18.50 10.09
CA ALA A 306 1.26 -17.50 10.84
C ALA A 306 0.43 -16.23 11.06
N TYR A 307 -0.33 -15.82 10.04
CA TYR A 307 -1.22 -14.67 10.11
C TYR A 307 -2.33 -14.80 11.16
N ARG A 308 -2.93 -15.98 11.31
CA ARG A 308 -3.94 -16.26 12.35
C ARG A 308 -3.37 -16.25 13.77
N GLN A 309 -2.09 -16.57 13.91
CA GLN A 309 -1.42 -16.67 15.22
C GLN A 309 -0.78 -15.35 15.68
N ALA A 310 -0.71 -14.38 14.78
CA ALA A 310 -0.21 -13.03 15.07
C ALA A 310 -1.30 -12.15 15.67
#